data_fe2e4ccb3b65c01eee570e01f6e65b85
#
_entry.id   fe2e4ccb3b65c01eee570e01f6e65b85
#
_cell.length_a   1.000
_cell.length_b   1.000
_cell.length_c   1.000
_cell.angle_alpha   90.00
_cell.angle_beta   90.00
_cell.angle_gamma   90.00
#
_symmetry.space_group_name_H-M   'P 1'
#
loop_
_entity.id
_entity.type
_entity.pdbx_description
1 polymer ?
#
loop_
_entity_poly.entity_id
_entity_poly.type
_entity_poly.pdbx_seq_one_letter_code
_entity_poly.pdbx_strand_id
1 'polypeptide(L)'
;GSPADILGRGGGGGGAGGAGNNGGFTSPGFPSTESKGGNGSPSPISGSTYAGGGGGGSWNSSGQFAGGAAGPGGGGQGFGNQFSPYSNNQAGAGDDGTANTGGGGGGGGNSGSSEGGSGGSGIVEIKEDAVTGASKATGVWSLSEVYEHELNSDWPT
;
A
#
# COMPACT_ATOMS: atom_id res chain seq x y z
N GLY A 1 -42.09 -12.92 -3.28
CA GLY A 1 -40.64 -12.96 -3.11
C GLY A 1 -40.14 -11.54 -3.02
N SER A 2 -39.50 -11.18 -1.92
CA SER A 2 -38.75 -9.90 -1.84
C SER A 2 -37.71 -9.86 -2.95
N PRO A 3 -37.53 -8.72 -3.64
CA PRO A 3 -36.45 -8.62 -4.58
C PRO A 3 -35.14 -8.94 -3.84
N ALA A 4 -34.38 -9.87 -4.38
CA ALA A 4 -33.05 -10.17 -3.83
C ALA A 4 -32.27 -8.86 -3.77
N ASP A 5 -31.82 -8.46 -2.57
CA ASP A 5 -31.00 -7.29 -2.38
C ASP A 5 -29.81 -7.39 -3.33
N ILE A 6 -29.75 -6.49 -4.28
CA ILE A 6 -28.63 -6.43 -5.23
C ILE A 6 -27.42 -5.90 -4.43
N LEU A 7 -26.53 -6.82 -4.13
CA LEU A 7 -25.35 -6.55 -3.31
C LEU A 7 -24.19 -6.32 -4.25
N GLY A 8 -23.69 -5.09 -4.31
CA GLY A 8 -22.53 -4.74 -5.13
C GLY A 8 -21.29 -4.57 -4.25
N ARG A 9 -20.18 -5.23 -4.64
CA ARG A 9 -18.85 -4.95 -4.10
C ARG A 9 -17.94 -4.52 -5.23
N GLY A 10 -17.22 -3.45 -5.01
CA GLY A 10 -16.13 -3.04 -5.86
C GLY A 10 -14.98 -4.04 -5.80
N GLY A 11 -14.24 -4.19 -6.88
CA GLY A 11 -12.99 -4.95 -6.88
C GLY A 11 -11.93 -4.27 -6.05
N GLY A 12 -10.98 -5.04 -5.53
CA GLY A 12 -9.78 -4.51 -4.89
C GLY A 12 -8.82 -3.93 -5.93
N GLY A 13 -8.10 -2.88 -5.55
CA GLY A 13 -7.02 -2.30 -6.35
C GLY A 13 -5.84 -3.25 -6.46
N GLY A 14 -5.08 -3.19 -7.56
CA GLY A 14 -3.82 -3.93 -7.70
C GLY A 14 -2.75 -3.37 -6.78
N GLY A 15 -1.85 -4.23 -6.34
CA GLY A 15 -0.59 -3.87 -5.69
C GLY A 15 0.60 -4.18 -6.60
N ALA A 16 1.80 -3.74 -6.20
CA ALA A 16 3.02 -3.97 -6.98
C ALA A 16 3.39 -5.45 -7.12
N GLY A 17 2.97 -6.30 -6.18
CA GLY A 17 3.24 -7.74 -6.18
C GLY A 17 2.10 -8.62 -6.70
N GLY A 18 0.92 -8.05 -6.98
CA GLY A 18 -0.19 -8.84 -7.48
C GLY A 18 -1.47 -8.05 -7.70
N ALA A 19 -2.39 -8.64 -8.46
CA ALA A 19 -3.71 -8.06 -8.71
C ALA A 19 -4.57 -8.11 -7.44
N GLY A 20 -5.49 -7.15 -7.32
CA GLY A 20 -6.57 -7.22 -6.37
C GLY A 20 -7.63 -8.24 -6.79
N ASN A 21 -8.43 -8.67 -5.84
CA ASN A 21 -9.51 -9.60 -6.08
C ASN A 21 -10.70 -8.91 -6.76
N ASN A 22 -11.42 -9.66 -7.55
CA ASN A 22 -12.62 -9.16 -8.22
C ASN A 22 -13.69 -8.78 -7.18
N GLY A 23 -14.45 -7.74 -7.51
CA GLY A 23 -15.71 -7.50 -6.84
C GLY A 23 -16.72 -8.62 -7.18
N GLY A 24 -17.69 -8.82 -6.34
CA GLY A 24 -18.66 -9.88 -6.54
C GLY A 24 -19.98 -9.61 -5.82
N PHE A 25 -20.97 -10.45 -6.12
CA PHE A 25 -22.24 -10.49 -5.43
C PHE A 25 -22.21 -11.70 -4.50
N THR A 26 -22.20 -11.51 -3.20
CA THR A 26 -22.23 -12.63 -2.25
C THR A 26 -23.44 -12.54 -1.34
N SER A 27 -23.88 -13.71 -0.88
CA SER A 27 -24.95 -13.82 0.12
C SER A 27 -24.50 -13.23 1.47
N PRO A 28 -25.46 -12.77 2.30
CA PRO A 28 -25.16 -12.26 3.64
C PRO A 28 -24.36 -13.24 4.49
N GLY A 29 -23.36 -12.76 5.22
CA GLY A 29 -22.68 -13.54 6.25
C GLY A 29 -21.33 -14.14 5.90
N PHE A 30 -20.78 -13.95 4.71
CA PHE A 30 -19.44 -14.45 4.36
C PHE A 30 -18.37 -13.38 4.50
N PRO A 31 -17.21 -13.71 5.15
CA PRO A 31 -16.05 -12.81 5.15
C PRO A 31 -15.55 -12.65 3.72
N SER A 32 -15.37 -11.41 3.31
CA SER A 32 -14.97 -11.11 1.94
C SER A 32 -13.47 -11.27 1.74
N THR A 33 -13.05 -12.45 1.36
CA THR A 33 -11.80 -12.61 0.60
C THR A 33 -11.90 -12.00 -0.80
N GLU A 34 -13.14 -11.78 -1.25
CA GLU A 34 -13.49 -11.00 -2.43
C GLU A 34 -13.23 -9.52 -2.16
N SER A 35 -12.91 -8.78 -3.17
CA SER A 35 -12.61 -7.35 -3.08
C SER A 35 -11.33 -6.96 -2.29
N LYS A 36 -10.50 -7.93 -1.92
CA LYS A 36 -9.23 -7.66 -1.26
C LYS A 36 -8.27 -6.92 -2.21
N GLY A 37 -7.55 -5.96 -1.68
CA GLY A 37 -6.43 -5.31 -2.39
C GLY A 37 -5.30 -6.28 -2.71
N GLY A 38 -4.64 -6.07 -3.83
CA GLY A 38 -3.48 -6.84 -4.27
C GLY A 38 -2.30 -6.68 -3.34
N ASN A 39 -1.44 -7.69 -3.29
CA ASN A 39 -0.25 -7.65 -2.48
C ASN A 39 0.74 -6.60 -3.01
N GLY A 40 1.43 -5.92 -2.11
CA GLY A 40 2.61 -5.15 -2.42
C GLY A 40 3.80 -6.04 -2.76
N SER A 41 4.92 -5.42 -3.07
CA SER A 41 6.18 -6.10 -3.37
C SER A 41 7.22 -5.83 -2.28
N PRO A 42 8.03 -6.83 -1.90
CA PRO A 42 9.12 -6.59 -0.95
C PRO A 42 10.24 -5.78 -1.61
N SER A 43 10.79 -4.85 -0.84
CA SER A 43 11.99 -4.12 -1.24
C SER A 43 13.23 -5.02 -1.16
N PRO A 44 14.07 -5.05 -2.17
CA PRO A 44 15.35 -5.78 -2.10
C PRO A 44 16.36 -5.12 -1.16
N ILE A 45 16.09 -3.91 -0.70
CA ILE A 45 16.96 -3.14 0.19
C ILE A 45 16.63 -3.42 1.65
N SER A 46 15.36 -3.18 2.06
CA SER A 46 14.94 -3.32 3.46
C SER A 46 14.21 -4.62 3.77
N GLY A 47 13.72 -5.33 2.75
CA GLY A 47 12.83 -6.48 2.92
C GLY A 47 11.38 -6.09 3.28
N SER A 48 11.11 -4.82 3.52
CA SER A 48 9.76 -4.33 3.81
C SER A 48 8.88 -4.42 2.58
N THR A 49 7.59 -4.73 2.78
CA THR A 49 6.62 -4.78 1.69
C THR A 49 5.97 -3.42 1.48
N TYR A 50 5.92 -2.94 0.23
CA TYR A 50 5.39 -1.65 -0.18
C TYR A 50 4.38 -1.76 -1.31
N ALA A 51 3.63 -0.69 -1.54
CA ALA A 51 2.69 -0.54 -2.64
C ALA A 51 1.60 -1.63 -2.68
N GLY A 52 0.98 -1.90 -1.54
CA GLY A 52 -0.22 -2.75 -1.45
C GLY A 52 -1.45 -2.05 -2.02
N GLY A 53 -2.35 -2.78 -2.65
CA GLY A 53 -3.59 -2.26 -3.20
C GLY A 53 -4.65 -1.98 -2.12
N GLY A 54 -5.54 -1.04 -2.37
CA GLY A 54 -6.69 -0.79 -1.50
C GLY A 54 -7.79 -1.85 -1.66
N GLY A 55 -8.54 -2.12 -0.61
CA GLY A 55 -9.72 -2.98 -0.63
C GLY A 55 -10.91 -2.31 -1.32
N GLY A 56 -11.76 -3.07 -1.99
CA GLY A 56 -12.99 -2.56 -2.61
C GLY A 56 -14.05 -2.22 -1.56
N GLY A 57 -14.81 -1.15 -1.79
CA GLY A 57 -15.96 -0.80 -0.96
C GLY A 57 -17.15 -1.73 -1.18
N SER A 58 -18.04 -1.82 -0.23
CA SER A 58 -19.27 -2.59 -0.32
C SER A 58 -20.52 -1.71 -0.24
N TRP A 59 -21.56 -2.10 -0.98
CA TRP A 59 -22.87 -1.48 -0.89
C TRP A 59 -23.94 -2.49 -0.53
N ASN A 60 -24.77 -2.12 0.43
CA ASN A 60 -25.99 -2.85 0.76
C ASN A 60 -27.01 -1.98 1.47
N SER A 61 -28.28 -2.13 1.12
CA SER A 61 -29.42 -1.51 1.79
C SER A 61 -29.76 -2.15 3.15
N SER A 62 -29.33 -3.38 3.40
CA SER A 62 -29.69 -4.17 4.60
C SER A 62 -28.62 -4.25 5.69
N GLY A 63 -27.46 -3.65 5.51
CA GLY A 63 -26.55 -3.32 6.62
C GLY A 63 -25.56 -4.38 7.08
N GLN A 64 -25.17 -5.41 6.33
CA GLN A 64 -24.35 -6.52 6.84
C GLN A 64 -23.13 -6.92 6.01
N PHE A 65 -22.41 -6.00 5.35
CA PHE A 65 -21.28 -6.38 4.53
C PHE A 65 -19.97 -5.69 4.90
N ALA A 66 -18.92 -6.49 4.93
CA ALA A 66 -17.56 -6.02 5.09
C ALA A 66 -17.04 -5.43 3.78
N GLY A 67 -16.29 -4.35 3.84
CA GLY A 67 -15.46 -3.90 2.76
C GLY A 67 -14.30 -4.87 2.49
N GLY A 68 -13.68 -4.76 1.36
CA GLY A 68 -12.49 -5.53 1.02
C GLY A 68 -11.33 -5.21 1.95
N ALA A 69 -10.60 -6.24 2.35
CA ALA A 69 -9.39 -6.05 3.15
C ALA A 69 -8.30 -5.31 2.34
N ALA A 70 -7.49 -4.54 3.04
CA ALA A 70 -6.29 -3.93 2.48
C ALA A 70 -5.30 -4.98 1.96
N GLY A 71 -4.58 -4.68 0.89
CA GLY A 71 -3.41 -5.44 0.46
C GLY A 71 -2.21 -5.15 1.37
N PRO A 72 -1.39 -6.18 1.70
CA PRO A 72 -0.14 -5.97 2.41
C PRO A 72 0.78 -4.97 1.70
N GLY A 73 1.46 -4.14 2.45
CA GLY A 73 2.31 -3.08 1.91
C GLY A 73 1.66 -1.70 1.91
N GLY A 74 0.74 -1.48 2.86
CA GLY A 74 0.18 -0.17 3.14
C GLY A 74 -1.10 0.19 2.39
N GLY A 75 -1.83 -0.79 1.85
CA GLY A 75 -3.16 -0.54 1.30
C GLY A 75 -4.15 -0.07 2.36
N GLY A 76 -5.14 0.74 1.97
CA GLY A 76 -6.30 1.12 2.78
C GLY A 76 -7.43 0.09 2.67
N GLN A 77 -8.20 -0.09 3.73
CA GLN A 77 -9.35 -0.99 3.73
C GLN A 77 -10.55 -0.33 3.07
N GLY A 78 -11.32 -1.11 2.31
CA GLY A 78 -12.59 -0.63 1.74
C GLY A 78 -13.67 -0.45 2.81
N PHE A 79 -14.60 0.47 2.52
CA PHE A 79 -15.75 0.69 3.38
C PHE A 79 -16.59 -0.58 3.55
N GLY A 80 -16.99 -0.89 4.77
CA GLY A 80 -17.94 -1.94 5.14
C GLY A 80 -18.97 -1.45 6.13
N ASN A 81 -20.15 -2.04 6.12
CA ASN A 81 -21.23 -1.62 7.00
C ASN A 81 -21.03 -2.13 8.44
N GLN A 82 -21.68 -1.49 9.42
CA GLN A 82 -21.47 -1.49 10.87
C GLN A 82 -21.44 -2.85 11.61
N PHE A 83 -21.74 -3.96 10.99
CA PHE A 83 -21.80 -5.26 11.67
C PHE A 83 -20.65 -6.23 11.33
N SER A 84 -19.65 -5.77 10.62
CA SER A 84 -18.47 -6.56 10.29
C SER A 84 -17.31 -6.22 11.21
N PRO A 85 -16.51 -7.19 11.66
CA PRO A 85 -15.26 -6.91 12.36
C PRO A 85 -14.25 -6.14 11.49
N TYR A 86 -14.53 -5.97 10.22
CA TYR A 86 -13.76 -5.19 9.25
C TYR A 86 -14.46 -3.88 8.85
N SER A 87 -15.42 -3.39 9.64
CA SER A 87 -16.01 -2.09 9.39
C SER A 87 -15.08 -1.02 9.96
N ASN A 88 -14.64 -0.12 9.14
CA ASN A 88 -13.86 1.04 9.55
C ASN A 88 -14.72 2.17 10.13
N ASN A 89 -15.91 1.92 10.56
CA ASN A 89 -16.81 2.80 11.34
C ASN A 89 -16.85 4.28 10.88
N GLN A 90 -16.42 4.57 9.67
CA GLN A 90 -16.45 5.89 9.06
C GLN A 90 -17.69 5.99 8.15
N ALA A 91 -18.36 7.09 8.17
CA ALA A 91 -19.62 7.35 7.44
C ALA A 91 -19.45 7.22 5.92
N GLY A 92 -19.34 6.02 5.41
CA GLY A 92 -19.29 5.73 3.97
C GLY A 92 -17.90 5.80 3.31
N ALA A 93 -16.86 6.20 4.02
CA ALA A 93 -15.50 6.35 3.47
C ALA A 93 -14.66 5.07 3.53
N GLY A 94 -13.77 4.88 2.56
CA GLY A 94 -12.68 3.91 2.63
C GLY A 94 -11.51 4.47 3.43
N ASP A 95 -10.64 3.59 3.95
CA ASP A 95 -9.44 4.01 4.68
C ASP A 95 -8.36 4.53 3.71
N ASP A 96 -7.58 5.47 4.17
CA ASP A 96 -6.40 5.94 3.45
C ASP A 96 -5.32 4.85 3.38
N GLY A 97 -4.53 4.86 2.34
CA GLY A 97 -3.29 4.13 2.27
C GLY A 97 -2.29 4.63 3.30
N THR A 98 -1.47 3.73 3.82
CA THR A 98 -0.44 4.07 4.82
C THR A 98 0.61 5.01 4.22
N ALA A 99 0.92 6.07 4.93
CA ALA A 99 1.97 7.01 4.52
C ALA A 99 3.33 6.32 4.38
N ASN A 100 4.15 6.77 3.45
CA ASN A 100 5.50 6.25 3.16
C ASN A 100 5.54 4.79 2.71
N THR A 101 4.43 4.33 2.06
CA THR A 101 4.35 2.98 1.50
C THR A 101 3.99 2.95 0.02
N GLY A 102 3.41 4.03 -0.51
CA GLY A 102 2.84 4.06 -1.84
C GLY A 102 1.61 3.18 -1.98
N GLY A 103 0.96 2.81 -0.88
CA GLY A 103 -0.24 1.97 -0.87
C GLY A 103 -1.47 2.70 -1.42
N GLY A 104 -2.39 1.98 -2.04
CA GLY A 104 -3.66 2.52 -2.54
C GLY A 104 -4.67 2.75 -1.40
N GLY A 105 -5.54 3.75 -1.52
CA GLY A 105 -6.67 3.94 -0.62
C GLY A 105 -7.78 2.93 -0.85
N GLY A 106 -8.62 2.69 0.15
CA GLY A 106 -9.79 1.82 0.10
C GLY A 106 -10.96 2.45 -0.64
N GLY A 107 -11.82 1.62 -1.22
CA GLY A 107 -13.05 2.07 -1.87
C GLY A 107 -14.12 2.55 -0.88
N GLY A 108 -14.84 3.60 -1.23
CA GLY A 108 -15.98 4.08 -0.45
C GLY A 108 -17.23 3.23 -0.65
N GLY A 109 -18.22 3.43 0.22
CA GLY A 109 -19.55 2.81 0.13
C GLY A 109 -20.57 3.68 -0.61
N ASN A 110 -21.84 3.29 -0.64
CA ASN A 110 -22.90 4.02 -1.34
C ASN A 110 -23.85 4.80 -0.38
N SER A 111 -23.43 5.25 0.76
CA SER A 111 -24.26 6.07 1.65
C SER A 111 -23.79 7.52 1.62
N GLY A 112 -24.51 8.34 0.85
CA GLY A 112 -24.52 9.82 0.92
C GLY A 112 -23.21 10.63 0.86
N SER A 113 -22.14 10.14 1.43
CA SER A 113 -20.79 10.72 1.45
C SER A 113 -19.75 9.62 1.29
N SER A 114 -19.87 8.85 0.22
CA SER A 114 -19.06 7.68 -0.02
C SER A 114 -17.73 8.02 -0.72
N GLU A 115 -16.84 8.65 0.01
CA GLU A 115 -15.49 8.93 -0.49
C GLU A 115 -14.61 7.69 -0.40
N GLY A 116 -13.78 7.45 -1.40
CA GLY A 116 -12.68 6.52 -1.30
C GLY A 116 -11.56 7.13 -0.46
N GLY A 117 -10.77 6.29 0.20
CA GLY A 117 -9.56 6.72 0.88
C GLY A 117 -8.52 7.27 -0.09
N SER A 118 -7.68 8.16 0.39
CA SER A 118 -6.53 8.66 -0.37
C SER A 118 -5.43 7.61 -0.47
N GLY A 119 -4.62 7.67 -1.52
CA GLY A 119 -3.40 6.87 -1.57
C GLY A 119 -2.36 7.34 -0.55
N GLY A 120 -1.59 6.42 0.00
CA GLY A 120 -0.44 6.74 0.86
C GLY A 120 0.70 7.35 0.06
N SER A 121 1.48 8.24 0.70
CA SER A 121 2.71 8.77 0.10
C SER A 121 3.70 7.63 -0.21
N GLY A 122 4.53 7.83 -1.23
CA GLY A 122 5.61 6.90 -1.57
C GLY A 122 6.83 7.02 -0.65
N ILE A 123 7.79 6.13 -0.86
CA ILE A 123 9.09 6.12 -0.19
C ILE A 123 10.19 5.92 -1.23
N VAL A 124 11.36 6.48 -0.97
CA VAL A 124 12.59 6.19 -1.72
C VAL A 124 13.58 5.56 -0.75
N GLU A 125 14.06 4.37 -1.08
CA GLU A 125 15.12 3.69 -0.33
C GLU A 125 16.42 3.74 -1.14
N ILE A 126 17.49 4.11 -0.50
CA ILE A 126 18.84 4.16 -1.09
C ILE A 126 19.74 3.25 -0.27
N LYS A 127 20.40 2.32 -0.94
CA LYS A 127 21.45 1.49 -0.35
C LYS A 127 22.78 1.88 -0.97
N GLU A 128 23.68 2.34 -0.13
CA GLU A 128 25.08 2.50 -0.51
C GLU A 128 25.83 1.23 -0.11
N ASP A 129 26.46 0.58 -1.07
CA ASP A 129 27.34 -0.54 -0.76
C ASP A 129 28.63 0.02 -0.16
N ALA A 130 29.00 -0.49 1.01
CA ALA A 130 30.30 -0.15 1.60
C ALA A 130 31.39 -0.59 0.62
N VAL A 131 32.15 0.36 0.13
CA VAL A 131 33.29 0.07 -0.75
C VAL A 131 34.39 -0.55 0.11
N THR A 132 34.28 -1.87 0.34
CA THR A 132 35.35 -2.63 0.97
C THR A 132 36.48 -2.83 -0.03
N GLY A 133 37.55 -2.08 0.15
CA GLY A 133 38.74 -2.17 -0.69
C GLY A 133 38.62 -1.40 -1.99
N ALA A 134 38.21 -0.13 -1.90
CA ALA A 134 38.31 0.76 -3.03
C ALA A 134 39.79 0.87 -3.44
N SER A 135 40.12 0.22 -4.56
CA SER A 135 41.20 0.78 -5.37
C SER A 135 40.67 2.18 -5.76
N LYS A 136 41.32 3.21 -5.21
CA LYS A 136 40.92 4.60 -5.40
C LYS A 136 40.68 4.85 -6.88
N ALA A 137 39.44 5.25 -7.23
CA ALA A 137 39.23 5.71 -8.59
C ALA A 137 40.12 6.91 -8.82
N THR A 138 40.99 6.81 -9.82
CA THR A 138 41.94 7.88 -10.15
C THR A 138 41.15 9.18 -10.39
N GLY A 139 41.29 10.15 -9.52
CA GLY A 139 40.69 11.46 -9.65
C GLY A 139 39.51 11.78 -8.70
N VAL A 140 39.07 10.85 -7.85
CA VAL A 140 38.05 11.14 -6.81
C VAL A 140 38.68 10.92 -5.42
N TRP A 141 38.79 11.99 -4.65
CA TRP A 141 39.40 12.00 -3.34
C TRP A 141 38.41 12.52 -2.31
N SER A 142 38.36 11.92 -1.12
CA SER A 142 37.68 12.54 0.02
C SER A 142 38.47 13.76 0.53
N LEU A 143 37.76 14.66 1.20
CA LEU A 143 38.42 15.83 1.78
C LEU A 143 39.54 15.47 2.77
N SER A 144 39.38 14.39 3.54
CA SER A 144 40.40 13.90 4.47
C SER A 144 41.61 13.34 3.75
N GLU A 145 41.42 12.64 2.62
CA GLU A 145 42.55 12.13 1.83
C GLU A 145 43.34 13.26 1.17
N VAL A 146 42.64 14.26 0.65
CA VAL A 146 43.31 15.47 0.13
C VAL A 146 44.15 16.13 1.20
N TYR A 147 43.61 16.29 2.41
CA TYR A 147 44.30 16.91 3.52
C TYR A 147 45.53 16.10 3.98
N GLU A 148 45.43 14.76 4.04
CA GLU A 148 46.54 13.90 4.39
C GLU A 148 47.68 13.94 3.33
N HIS A 149 47.34 13.93 2.05
CA HIS A 149 48.29 14.05 0.97
C HIS A 149 48.97 15.42 0.94
N GLU A 150 48.25 16.48 1.27
CA GLU A 150 48.81 17.83 1.38
C GLU A 150 49.81 17.92 2.55
N LEU A 151 49.49 17.29 3.70
CA LEU A 151 50.39 17.26 4.86
C LEU A 151 51.68 16.46 4.61
N ASN A 152 51.56 15.35 3.89
CA ASN A 152 52.68 14.44 3.65
C ASN A 152 53.46 14.75 2.38
N SER A 153 52.96 15.67 1.55
CA SER A 153 53.53 16.04 0.24
C SER A 153 53.78 14.86 -0.69
N ASP A 154 52.89 13.82 -0.61
CA ASP A 154 53.02 12.56 -1.36
C ASP A 154 51.93 12.37 -2.42
N TRP A 155 51.65 13.40 -3.20
CA TRP A 155 50.70 13.31 -4.29
C TRP A 155 51.12 12.24 -5.30
N PRO A 156 50.17 11.35 -5.71
CA PRO A 156 50.46 10.39 -6.76
C PRO A 156 50.70 11.15 -8.08
N THR A 157 51.78 10.82 -8.74
CA THR A 157 52.16 11.35 -10.06
C THR A 157 51.54 10.55 -11.19
#